data_05c80bf892e7664b26106726c071cf52
#
_entry.id   05c80bf892e7664b26106726c071cf52
#
_cell.length_a   1.000
_cell.length_b   1.000
_cell.length_c   1.000
_cell.angle_alpha   90.00
_cell.angle_beta   90.00
_cell.angle_gamma   90.00
#
_symmetry.space_group_name_H-M   'P 1'
#
loop_
_entity.id
_entity.type
_entity.pdbx_description
1 polymer ?
#
loop_
_entity_poly.entity_id
_entity_poly.type
_entity_poly.pdbx_seq_one_letter_code
_entity_poly.pdbx_strand_id
1 'polypeptide(L)'
;GDDTDALHEVRKAGRRLRYAAEAVTTEPVELFGKRVRALAEVGDDLHDVLGDHRDEVLFAEHVRRAAAHAAHEGDAALVFERLATAADARAAAHLRQLPDVVEKLRSLAGG
;
A
#
# COMPACT_ATOMS: atom_id res chain seq x y z
N GLY A 1 4.36 10.80 -11.25
CA GLY A 1 4.46 9.83 -12.31
C GLY A 1 3.29 8.88 -12.34
N ASP A 2 3.31 7.97 -13.28
CA ASP A 2 2.23 7.00 -13.50
C ASP A 2 1.98 6.11 -12.29
N ASP A 3 3.04 5.76 -11.56
CA ASP A 3 2.93 4.92 -10.36
C ASP A 3 2.18 5.64 -9.24
N THR A 4 2.40 6.94 -9.09
CA THR A 4 1.71 7.76 -8.09
C THR A 4 0.23 7.87 -8.42
N ASP A 5 -0.11 8.07 -9.69
CA ASP A 5 -1.48 8.16 -10.16
C ASP A 5 -2.21 6.82 -9.99
N ALA A 6 -1.54 5.72 -10.32
CA ALA A 6 -2.09 4.37 -10.13
C ALA A 6 -2.38 4.09 -8.66
N LEU A 7 -1.46 4.45 -7.76
CA LEU A 7 -1.66 4.30 -6.31
C LEU A 7 -2.84 5.14 -5.81
N HIS A 8 -2.99 6.35 -6.31
CA HIS A 8 -4.09 7.24 -5.94
C HIS A 8 -5.44 6.63 -6.36
N GLU A 9 -5.51 6.08 -7.57
CA GLU A 9 -6.72 5.40 -8.05
C GLU A 9 -7.05 4.16 -7.24
N VAL A 10 -6.05 3.36 -6.87
CA VAL A 10 -6.24 2.19 -6.01
C VAL A 10 -6.77 2.60 -4.64
N ARG A 11 -6.25 3.68 -4.07
CA ARG A 11 -6.72 4.21 -2.79
C ARG A 11 -8.18 4.67 -2.86
N LYS A 12 -8.55 5.34 -3.94
CA LYS A 12 -9.95 5.77 -4.16
C LYS A 12 -10.87 4.54 -4.27
N ALA A 13 -10.46 3.54 -5.05
CA ALA A 13 -11.24 2.31 -5.21
C ALA A 13 -11.41 1.59 -3.87
N GLY A 14 -10.34 1.47 -3.09
CA GLY A 14 -10.38 0.86 -1.77
C GLY A 14 -11.30 1.60 -0.81
N ARG A 15 -11.28 2.92 -0.83
CA ARG A 15 -12.17 3.76 -0.01
C ARG A 15 -13.64 3.59 -0.39
N ARG A 16 -13.95 3.58 -1.69
CA ARG A 16 -15.32 3.36 -2.18
C ARG A 16 -15.86 2.02 -1.75
N LEU A 17 -15.05 0.98 -1.87
CA LEU A 17 -15.42 -0.37 -1.45
C LEU A 17 -15.65 -0.45 0.05
N ARG A 18 -14.81 0.21 0.83
CA ARG A 18 -14.95 0.27 2.28
C ARG A 18 -16.26 0.95 2.69
N TYR A 19 -16.56 2.09 2.10
CA TYR A 19 -17.82 2.80 2.39
C TYR A 19 -19.04 2.01 1.95
N ALA A 20 -18.98 1.35 0.80
CA ALA A 20 -20.06 0.48 0.33
C ALA A 20 -20.28 -0.69 1.30
N ALA A 21 -19.19 -1.30 1.78
CA ALA A 21 -19.26 -2.39 2.75
C ALA A 21 -19.86 -1.92 4.07
N GLU A 22 -19.47 -0.75 4.57
CA GLU A 22 -20.01 -0.17 5.81
C GLU A 22 -21.51 0.11 5.67
N ALA A 23 -21.95 0.61 4.52
CA ALA A 23 -23.37 0.87 4.26
C ALA A 23 -24.19 -0.42 4.27
N VAL A 24 -23.65 -1.50 3.73
CA VAL A 24 -24.34 -2.80 3.65
C VAL A 24 -24.42 -3.50 5.00
N THR A 25 -23.54 -3.20 5.97
CA THR A 25 -23.60 -3.81 7.32
C THR A 25 -24.88 -3.53 8.07
N THR A 26 -25.69 -2.58 7.62
CA THR A 26 -27.00 -2.30 8.23
C THR A 26 -28.09 -3.29 7.80
N GLU A 27 -27.82 -4.13 6.80
CA GLU A 27 -28.77 -5.12 6.28
C GLU A 27 -28.64 -6.45 7.03
N PRO A 28 -29.77 -7.04 7.51
CA PRO A 28 -29.73 -8.19 8.42
C PRO A 28 -29.64 -9.55 7.71
N VAL A 29 -28.91 -9.68 6.62
CA VAL A 29 -28.78 -10.96 5.90
C VAL A 29 -27.39 -11.55 6.14
N GLU A 30 -27.33 -12.76 6.71
CA GLU A 30 -26.07 -13.44 7.07
C GLU A 30 -25.09 -13.58 5.91
N LEU A 31 -25.58 -13.86 4.71
CA LEU A 31 -24.75 -13.96 3.50
C LEU A 31 -24.05 -12.65 3.18
N PHE A 32 -24.77 -11.54 3.33
CA PHE A 32 -24.22 -10.21 3.17
C PHE A 32 -23.19 -9.90 4.24
N GLY A 33 -23.44 -10.33 5.49
CA GLY A 33 -22.53 -10.13 6.60
C GLY A 33 -21.16 -10.77 6.36
N LYS A 34 -21.14 -12.00 5.84
CA LYS A 34 -19.88 -12.69 5.50
C LYS A 34 -19.12 -11.99 4.38
N ARG A 35 -19.85 -11.55 3.36
CA ARG A 35 -19.26 -10.86 2.21
C ARG A 35 -18.69 -9.51 2.62
N VAL A 36 -19.42 -8.79 3.44
CA VAL A 36 -18.97 -7.48 3.95
C VAL A 36 -17.72 -7.65 4.80
N ARG A 37 -17.66 -8.65 5.65
CA ARG A 37 -16.46 -8.93 6.44
C ARG A 37 -15.27 -9.27 5.55
N ALA A 38 -15.48 -10.07 4.52
CA ALA A 38 -14.43 -10.39 3.55
C ALA A 38 -13.94 -9.13 2.83
N LEU A 39 -14.85 -8.24 2.42
CA LEU A 39 -14.50 -6.96 1.80
C LEU A 39 -13.70 -6.08 2.75
N ALA A 40 -14.10 -6.01 4.01
CA ALA A 40 -13.39 -5.22 5.01
C ALA A 40 -11.98 -5.75 5.24
N GLU A 41 -11.80 -7.07 5.31
CA GLU A 41 -10.48 -7.70 5.47
C GLU A 41 -9.57 -7.39 4.27
N VAL A 42 -10.08 -7.49 3.06
CA VAL A 42 -9.30 -7.19 1.86
C VAL A 42 -8.99 -5.70 1.79
N GLY A 43 -9.92 -4.85 2.23
CA GLY A 43 -9.69 -3.40 2.34
C GLY A 43 -8.58 -3.07 3.31
N ASP A 44 -8.52 -3.77 4.45
CA ASP A 44 -7.44 -3.63 5.44
C ASP A 44 -6.10 -4.11 4.85
N ASP A 45 -6.10 -5.23 4.13
CA ASP A 45 -4.90 -5.72 3.44
C ASP A 45 -4.37 -4.70 2.45
N LEU A 46 -5.26 -4.06 1.69
CA LEU A 46 -4.90 -3.01 0.76
C LEU A 46 -4.28 -1.81 1.49
N HIS A 47 -4.89 -1.41 2.60
CA HIS A 47 -4.38 -0.32 3.43
C HIS A 47 -2.99 -0.64 3.96
N ASP A 48 -2.77 -1.86 4.43
CA ASP A 48 -1.47 -2.29 4.95
C ASP A 48 -0.40 -2.31 3.87
N VAL A 49 -0.71 -2.84 2.69
CA VAL A 49 0.24 -2.85 1.56
C VAL A 49 0.64 -1.44 1.16
N LEU A 50 -0.32 -0.52 1.06
CA LEU A 50 -0.05 0.87 0.71
C LEU A 50 0.73 1.59 1.80
N GLY A 51 0.41 1.32 3.07
CA GLY A 51 1.12 1.88 4.22
C GLY A 51 2.57 1.41 4.26
N ASP A 52 2.80 0.12 4.09
CA ASP A 52 4.14 -0.47 4.08
C ASP A 52 4.98 0.09 2.92
N HIS A 53 4.37 0.22 1.74
CA HIS A 53 5.03 0.84 0.60
C HIS A 53 5.45 2.27 0.92
N ARG A 54 4.52 3.06 1.45
CA ARG A 54 4.77 4.46 1.80
C ARG A 54 5.87 4.59 2.83
N ASP A 55 5.87 3.75 3.86
CA ASP A 55 6.88 3.77 4.91
C ASP A 55 8.28 3.53 4.34
N GLU A 56 8.41 2.58 3.40
CA GLU A 56 9.70 2.32 2.75
C GLU A 56 10.15 3.49 1.87
N VAL A 57 9.24 4.12 1.15
CA VAL A 57 9.55 5.29 0.33
C VAL A 57 10.03 6.45 1.21
N LEU A 58 9.34 6.71 2.32
CA LEU A 58 9.73 7.77 3.27
C LEU A 58 11.07 7.47 3.92
N PHE A 59 11.33 6.22 4.26
CA PHE A 59 12.61 5.80 4.81
C PHE A 59 13.74 6.05 3.80
N ALA A 60 13.56 5.65 2.53
CA ALA A 60 14.54 5.88 1.48
C ALA A 60 14.83 7.37 1.29
N GLU A 61 13.81 8.21 1.29
CA GLU A 61 13.96 9.66 1.18
C GLU A 61 14.75 10.23 2.36
N HIS A 62 14.42 9.78 3.57
CA HIS A 62 15.12 10.21 4.78
C HIS A 62 16.61 9.83 4.74
N VAL A 63 16.88 8.60 4.36
CA VAL A 63 18.26 8.08 4.26
C VAL A 63 19.06 8.84 3.20
N ARG A 64 18.44 9.15 2.05
CA ARG A 64 19.11 9.91 0.98
C ARG A 64 19.42 11.33 1.42
N ARG A 65 18.57 11.96 2.20
CA ARG A 65 18.86 13.27 2.79
C ARG A 65 20.04 13.18 3.77
N ALA A 66 20.10 12.14 4.59
CA ALA A 66 21.23 11.89 5.48
C ALA A 66 22.52 11.66 4.69
N ALA A 67 22.44 10.94 3.56
CA ALA A 67 23.58 10.72 2.68
C ALA A 67 24.12 12.04 2.11
N ALA A 68 23.23 12.95 1.73
CA ALA A 68 23.64 14.27 1.22
C ALA A 68 24.41 15.07 2.26
N HIS A 69 24.00 15.00 3.54
CA HIS A 69 24.71 15.65 4.63
C HIS A 69 26.05 14.97 4.95
N ALA A 70 26.15 13.66 4.75
CA ALA A 70 27.34 12.88 5.00
C ALA A 70 28.26 12.76 3.77
N ALA A 71 28.03 13.55 2.74
CA ALA A 71 28.78 13.45 1.47
C ALA A 71 30.29 13.64 1.62
N HIS A 72 30.74 14.30 2.68
CA HIS A 72 32.17 14.53 2.95
C HIS A 72 32.84 13.32 3.60
N GLU A 73 32.10 12.32 4.03
CA GLU A 73 32.58 11.17 4.78
C GLU A 73 32.60 9.87 3.95
N GLY A 74 32.66 9.97 2.63
CA GLY A 74 32.85 8.87 1.68
C GLY A 74 32.09 7.57 1.96
N ASP A 75 32.64 6.75 2.88
CA ASP A 75 32.09 5.45 3.21
C ASP A 75 30.69 5.50 3.82
N ALA A 76 30.41 6.53 4.62
CA ALA A 76 29.08 6.70 5.22
C ALA A 76 28.02 6.97 4.15
N ALA A 77 28.34 7.79 3.15
CA ALA A 77 27.42 8.08 2.05
C ALA A 77 27.09 6.81 1.26
N LEU A 78 28.08 5.95 1.04
CA LEU A 78 27.86 4.67 0.34
C LEU A 78 26.94 3.73 1.13
N VAL A 79 27.13 3.65 2.44
CA VAL A 79 26.27 2.83 3.31
C VAL A 79 24.83 3.33 3.26
N PHE A 80 24.62 4.64 3.35
CA PHE A 80 23.29 5.22 3.27
C PHE A 80 22.62 4.97 1.92
N GLU A 81 23.38 5.06 0.82
CA GLU A 81 22.83 4.77 -0.51
C GLU A 81 22.39 3.31 -0.64
N ARG A 82 23.16 2.38 -0.06
CA ARG A 82 22.76 0.97 -0.03
C ARG A 82 21.51 0.73 0.79
N LEU A 83 21.34 1.42 1.91
CA LEU A 83 20.14 1.33 2.73
C LEU A 83 18.91 1.85 1.97
N ALA A 84 19.08 2.97 1.27
CA ALA A 84 18.00 3.56 0.48
C ALA A 84 17.60 2.65 -0.69
N THR A 85 18.58 2.07 -1.37
CA THR A 85 18.33 1.12 -2.48
C THR A 85 17.59 -0.12 -1.98
N ALA A 86 17.97 -0.64 -0.82
CA ALA A 86 17.27 -1.77 -0.20
C ALA A 86 15.83 -1.41 0.16
N ALA A 87 15.59 -0.20 0.66
CA ALA A 87 14.23 0.26 0.95
C ALA A 87 13.40 0.42 -0.32
N ASP A 88 13.99 0.92 -1.41
CA ASP A 88 13.32 0.99 -2.71
C ASP A 88 12.90 -0.40 -3.21
N ALA A 89 13.76 -1.39 -3.02
CA ALA A 89 13.46 -2.78 -3.40
C ALA A 89 12.30 -3.34 -2.57
N ARG A 90 12.28 -3.04 -1.27
CA ARG A 90 11.17 -3.45 -0.40
C ARG A 90 9.86 -2.74 -0.79
N ALA A 91 9.94 -1.45 -1.11
CA ALA A 91 8.78 -0.69 -1.58
C ALA A 91 8.20 -1.32 -2.85
N ALA A 92 9.04 -1.67 -3.82
CA ALA A 92 8.62 -2.34 -5.04
C ALA A 92 8.00 -3.71 -4.75
N ALA A 93 8.55 -4.45 -3.78
CA ALA A 93 8.02 -5.75 -3.37
C ALA A 93 6.61 -5.61 -2.78
N HIS A 94 6.34 -4.59 -1.97
CA HIS A 94 5.00 -4.32 -1.45
C HIS A 94 4.01 -4.02 -2.58
N LEU A 95 4.43 -3.22 -3.57
CA LEU A 95 3.57 -2.90 -4.72
C LEU A 95 3.20 -4.13 -5.54
N ARG A 96 4.06 -5.14 -5.60
CA ARG A 96 3.76 -6.38 -6.32
C ARG A 96 2.60 -7.16 -5.72
N GLN A 97 2.21 -6.88 -4.49
CA GLN A 97 1.06 -7.50 -3.84
C GLN A 97 -0.26 -6.86 -4.27
N LEU A 98 -0.24 -5.63 -4.81
CA LEU A 98 -1.46 -4.90 -5.16
C LEU A 98 -2.35 -5.61 -6.18
N PRO A 99 -1.84 -6.20 -7.28
CA PRO A 99 -2.71 -6.84 -8.25
C PRO A 99 -3.59 -7.94 -7.64
N ASP A 100 -3.02 -8.74 -6.74
CA ASP A 100 -3.75 -9.83 -6.08
C ASP A 100 -4.82 -9.27 -5.12
N VAL A 101 -4.50 -8.24 -4.36
CA VAL A 101 -5.44 -7.60 -3.43
C VAL A 101 -6.58 -6.95 -4.21
N VAL A 102 -6.26 -6.24 -5.28
CA VAL A 102 -7.26 -5.60 -6.14
C VAL A 102 -8.17 -6.63 -6.79
N GLU A 103 -7.60 -7.76 -7.24
CA GLU A 103 -8.39 -8.84 -7.84
C GLU A 103 -9.36 -9.46 -6.83
N LYS A 104 -8.93 -9.65 -5.59
CA LYS A 104 -9.82 -10.12 -4.52
C LYS A 104 -10.97 -9.13 -4.29
N LEU A 105 -10.68 -7.83 -4.27
CA LEU A 105 -11.70 -6.80 -4.12
C LEU A 105 -12.71 -6.86 -5.27
N ARG A 106 -12.23 -6.99 -6.51
CA ARG A 106 -13.11 -7.09 -7.68
C ARG A 106 -13.99 -8.33 -7.61
N SER A 107 -13.42 -9.47 -7.24
CA SER A 107 -14.16 -10.72 -7.11
C SER A 107 -15.28 -10.59 -6.07
N LEU A 108 -15.00 -9.98 -4.93
CA LEU A 108 -15.97 -9.81 -3.87
C LEU A 108 -17.04 -8.76 -4.20
N ALA A 109 -16.66 -7.69 -4.91
CA ALA A 109 -17.59 -6.63 -5.29
C ALA A 109 -18.47 -7.01 -6.48
N GLY A 110 -17.94 -7.78 -7.43
CA GLY A 110 -18.62 -8.15 -8.68
C GLY A 110 -19.44 -9.43 -8.62
N GLY A 111 -19.22 -10.21 -7.57
CA GLY A 111 -19.93 -11.47 -7.41
C GLY A 111 -21.07 -11.36 -6.48
#